data_aef3847d5a3ecfc42bf456a399b16238
#
_entry.id   aef3847d5a3ecfc42bf456a399b16238
#
_cell.length_a   1.000
_cell.length_b   1.000
_cell.length_c   1.000
_cell.angle_alpha   90.00
_cell.angle_beta   90.00
_cell.angle_gamma   90.00
#
_symmetry.space_group_name_H-M   'P 1'
#
loop_
_entity.id
_entity.type
_entity.pdbx_description
1 polymer ?
#
loop_
_entity_poly.entity_id
_entity_poly.type
_entity_poly.pdbx_seq_one_letter_code
_entity_poly.pdbx_strand_id
1 'polypeptide(L)'
;MIQRMISTLVALALAALPLSAAEDQKEADRLDNCGTVLKEILDIPDNIPTDLLDKAECVIVIPSVLKAAFVIGGSYGKGAMTCRSGEHFTGPWSAPAMMRLEGGGIGFQLGGQATDFVILVMNPRGAKAILKSKVKIGADAAAAAGPKGRDAAAASDVTMRAEMLTYSRSRGLFAGVSLEGSTLRQDNGANEKLYKGNLTAEQIVRKGAVAVPPSGQEMIAFLNKKSPKNLSDPNSLKE
;
A
#
# COMPACT_ATOMS: atom_id res chain seq x y z
N MET A 1 56.88 18.15 12.08
CA MET A 1 55.77 17.69 12.95
C MET A 1 54.41 18.21 12.49
N ILE A 2 54.26 19.44 12.02
CA ILE A 2 52.99 20.05 11.59
C ILE A 2 52.36 19.40 10.36
N GLN A 3 53.18 18.91 9.41
CA GLN A 3 52.69 18.33 8.16
C GLN A 3 52.04 16.92 8.30
N ARG A 4 52.37 16.19 9.37
CA ARG A 4 51.75 14.89 9.70
C ARG A 4 50.41 15.01 10.42
N MET A 5 50.14 16.14 11.09
CA MET A 5 48.85 16.37 11.78
C MET A 5 47.76 16.82 10.81
N ILE A 6 48.09 17.45 9.69
CA ILE A 6 47.12 17.91 8.69
C ILE A 6 46.58 16.72 7.87
N SER A 7 47.42 15.71 7.60
CA SER A 7 46.96 14.49 6.86
C SER A 7 45.98 13.57 7.61
N THR A 8 46.03 13.61 8.96
CA THR A 8 45.09 12.79 9.78
C THR A 8 43.74 13.45 9.97
N LEU A 9 43.63 14.76 9.86
CA LEU A 9 42.33 15.48 9.96
C LEU A 9 41.49 15.37 8.67
N VAL A 10 42.10 15.23 7.50
CA VAL A 10 41.39 15.06 6.22
C VAL A 10 40.82 13.65 6.06
N ALA A 11 41.44 12.64 6.66
CA ALA A 11 40.96 11.26 6.59
C ALA A 11 39.71 10.98 7.44
N LEU A 12 39.45 11.79 8.48
CA LEU A 12 38.31 11.60 9.39
C LEU A 12 37.01 12.27 8.90
N ALA A 13 37.10 13.17 7.93
CA ALA A 13 35.94 13.89 7.39
C ALA A 13 35.15 13.12 6.29
N LEU A 14 35.69 11.99 5.78
CA LEU A 14 35.08 11.20 4.69
C LEU A 14 34.20 10.03 5.17
N ALA A 15 34.08 9.77 6.47
CA ALA A 15 33.37 8.59 6.99
C ALA A 15 31.93 8.85 7.44
N ALA A 16 31.36 10.06 7.26
CA ALA A 16 30.09 10.45 7.85
C ALA A 16 28.91 10.57 6.86
N LEU A 17 28.98 10.01 5.67
CA LEU A 17 27.99 10.26 4.61
C LEU A 17 27.24 9.07 4.00
N PRO A 18 26.90 7.96 4.67
CA PRO A 18 26.02 6.99 3.99
C PRO A 18 24.72 6.60 4.71
N LEU A 19 24.47 7.03 5.96
CA LEU A 19 23.31 6.47 6.67
C LEU A 19 21.97 6.99 6.15
N SER A 20 21.88 8.27 5.80
CA SER A 20 20.64 8.87 5.26
C SER A 20 20.31 8.37 3.84
N ALA A 21 21.31 8.22 2.98
CA ALA A 21 21.11 7.72 1.61
C ALA A 21 20.65 6.25 1.60
N ALA A 22 21.13 5.44 2.53
CA ALA A 22 20.73 4.02 2.64
C ALA A 22 19.28 3.87 3.15
N GLU A 23 18.81 4.75 4.03
CA GLU A 23 17.42 4.75 4.49
C GLU A 23 16.44 5.24 3.41
N ASP A 24 16.82 6.24 2.64
CA ASP A 24 16.05 6.71 1.49
C ASP A 24 15.91 5.62 0.43
N GLN A 25 17.00 4.90 0.14
CA GLN A 25 16.99 3.78 -0.80
C GLN A 25 16.07 2.67 -0.34
N LYS A 26 16.03 2.35 0.95
CA LYS A 26 15.14 1.33 1.51
C LYS A 26 13.66 1.64 1.29
N GLU A 27 13.23 2.88 1.38
CA GLU A 27 11.84 3.27 1.11
C GLU A 27 11.54 3.24 -0.41
N ALA A 28 12.50 3.62 -1.24
CA ALA A 28 12.41 3.50 -2.69
C ALA A 28 12.28 2.03 -3.12
N ASP A 29 13.13 1.13 -2.62
CA ASP A 29 13.07 -0.31 -2.91
C ASP A 29 11.74 -0.93 -2.47
N ARG A 30 11.20 -0.48 -1.34
CA ARG A 30 9.88 -0.94 -0.86
C ARG A 30 8.77 -0.52 -1.81
N LEU A 31 8.81 0.71 -2.31
CA LEU A 31 7.82 1.19 -3.25
C LEU A 31 7.91 0.45 -4.59
N ASP A 32 9.11 0.19 -5.07
CA ASP A 32 9.38 -0.62 -6.26
C ASP A 32 8.81 -2.04 -6.11
N ASN A 33 9.03 -2.66 -4.94
CA ASN A 33 8.45 -3.96 -4.61
C ASN A 33 6.91 -3.94 -4.60
N CYS A 34 6.27 -2.83 -4.22
CA CYS A 34 4.81 -2.70 -4.34
C CYS A 34 4.35 -2.78 -5.79
N GLY A 35 5.07 -2.12 -6.71
CA GLY A 35 4.80 -2.18 -8.15
C GLY A 35 4.95 -3.60 -8.69
N THR A 36 6.04 -4.26 -8.35
CA THR A 36 6.33 -5.65 -8.74
C THR A 36 5.24 -6.61 -8.27
N VAL A 37 4.88 -6.57 -6.98
CA VAL A 37 3.82 -7.43 -6.41
C VAL A 37 2.46 -7.18 -7.06
N LEU A 38 2.11 -5.92 -7.28
CA LEU A 38 0.84 -5.57 -7.93
C LEU A 38 0.77 -6.11 -9.37
N LYS A 39 1.84 -5.93 -10.13
CA LYS A 39 1.96 -6.45 -11.49
C LYS A 39 1.84 -7.98 -11.53
N GLU A 40 2.61 -8.67 -10.68
CA GLU A 40 2.56 -10.12 -10.59
C GLU A 40 1.17 -10.65 -10.23
N ILE A 41 0.44 -9.99 -9.32
CA ILE A 41 -0.93 -10.36 -8.94
C ILE A 41 -1.89 -10.12 -10.10
N LEU A 42 -1.83 -8.98 -10.78
CA LEU A 42 -2.74 -8.64 -11.87
C LEU A 42 -2.42 -9.37 -13.19
N ASP A 43 -1.30 -10.04 -13.30
CA ASP A 43 -0.94 -10.89 -14.45
C ASP A 43 -1.31 -12.37 -14.22
N ILE A 44 -1.81 -12.78 -13.04
CA ILE A 44 -2.37 -14.12 -12.79
C ILE A 44 -3.69 -14.27 -13.56
N PRO A 45 -3.97 -15.42 -14.20
CA PRO A 45 -5.22 -15.63 -14.96
C PRO A 45 -6.51 -15.41 -14.16
N ASP A 46 -6.55 -15.85 -12.90
CA ASP A 46 -7.67 -15.67 -11.97
C ASP A 46 -7.33 -14.59 -10.92
N ASN A 47 -6.94 -13.42 -11.40
CA ASN A 47 -6.54 -12.28 -10.57
C ASN A 47 -7.73 -11.48 -10.00
N ILE A 48 -7.43 -10.27 -9.54
CA ILE A 48 -8.43 -9.27 -9.15
C ILE A 48 -9.26 -8.90 -10.40
N PRO A 49 -10.59 -9.04 -10.35
CA PRO A 49 -11.45 -8.65 -11.47
C PRO A 49 -11.24 -7.20 -11.90
N THR A 50 -11.11 -6.98 -13.21
CA THR A 50 -10.82 -5.63 -13.75
C THR A 50 -11.93 -4.63 -13.40
N ASP A 51 -13.18 -5.06 -13.40
CA ASP A 51 -14.32 -4.21 -13.03
C ASP A 51 -14.30 -3.73 -11.57
N LEU A 52 -13.71 -4.53 -10.66
CA LEU A 52 -13.47 -4.10 -9.27
C LEU A 52 -12.29 -3.14 -9.17
N LEU A 53 -11.24 -3.38 -9.92
CA LEU A 53 -10.11 -2.46 -9.99
C LEU A 53 -10.53 -1.11 -10.59
N ASP A 54 -11.39 -1.12 -11.61
CA ASP A 54 -11.92 0.09 -12.26
C ASP A 54 -12.85 0.89 -11.35
N LYS A 55 -13.47 0.24 -10.36
CA LYS A 55 -14.32 0.89 -9.35
C LYS A 55 -13.57 1.29 -8.09
N ALA A 56 -12.30 0.92 -7.96
CA ALA A 56 -11.50 1.24 -6.77
C ALA A 56 -11.10 2.71 -6.73
N GLU A 57 -11.34 3.36 -5.61
CA GLU A 57 -10.89 4.71 -5.29
C GLU A 57 -9.39 4.74 -4.94
N CYS A 58 -8.94 3.72 -4.19
CA CYS A 58 -7.54 3.55 -3.82
C CYS A 58 -7.12 2.07 -3.93
N VAL A 59 -5.84 1.87 -4.18
CA VAL A 59 -5.17 0.56 -4.13
C VAL A 59 -4.05 0.63 -3.12
N ILE A 60 -4.00 -0.35 -2.21
CA ILE A 60 -2.94 -0.48 -1.21
C ILE A 60 -2.24 -1.80 -1.44
N VAL A 61 -0.92 -1.77 -1.51
CA VAL A 61 -0.08 -2.95 -1.67
C VAL A 61 0.86 -3.05 -0.49
N ILE A 62 0.83 -4.18 0.21
CA ILE A 62 1.70 -4.45 1.35
C ILE A 62 2.49 -5.74 1.06
N PRO A 63 3.69 -5.64 0.49
CA PRO A 63 4.53 -6.79 0.20
C PRO A 63 5.04 -7.47 1.47
N SER A 64 5.21 -8.78 1.42
CA SER A 64 5.96 -9.58 2.39
C SER A 64 5.58 -9.32 3.84
N VAL A 65 4.28 -9.25 4.13
CA VAL A 65 3.78 -9.15 5.51
C VAL A 65 4.23 -10.39 6.28
N LEU A 66 4.97 -10.16 7.34
CA LEU A 66 5.43 -11.22 8.23
C LEU A 66 4.35 -11.53 9.27
N LYS A 67 4.04 -12.81 9.41
CA LYS A 67 3.20 -13.35 10.49
C LYS A 67 4.08 -14.16 11.41
N ALA A 68 4.13 -13.77 12.67
CA ALA A 68 4.81 -14.53 13.72
C ALA A 68 3.81 -14.84 14.82
N ALA A 69 3.65 -16.12 15.15
CA ALA A 69 2.79 -16.57 16.23
C ALA A 69 3.40 -17.76 16.96
N PHE A 70 3.43 -17.69 18.28
CA PHE A 70 3.75 -18.85 19.13
C PHE A 70 2.58 -19.20 20.07
N VAL A 71 1.96 -18.25 20.71
CA VAL A 71 0.71 -18.37 21.50
C VAL A 71 -0.13 -17.12 21.22
N ILE A 72 0.51 -15.97 21.16
CA ILE A 72 -0.04 -14.70 20.72
C ILE A 72 0.71 -14.35 19.46
N GLY A 73 -0.01 -14.10 18.36
CA GLY A 73 0.57 -13.79 17.08
C GLY A 73 0.41 -12.34 16.70
N GLY A 74 1.36 -11.85 15.93
CA GLY A 74 1.30 -10.54 15.29
C GLY A 74 1.59 -10.64 13.80
N SER A 75 1.01 -9.73 13.03
CA SER A 75 1.38 -9.50 11.64
C SER A 75 1.88 -8.08 11.48
N TYR A 76 2.92 -7.90 10.69
CA TYR A 76 3.49 -6.60 10.39
C TYR A 76 3.98 -6.55 8.96
N GLY A 77 3.62 -5.49 8.27
CA GLY A 77 4.08 -5.22 6.91
C GLY A 77 4.06 -3.74 6.59
N LYS A 78 4.89 -3.36 5.64
CA LYS A 78 4.98 -2.01 5.11
C LYS A 78 4.78 -2.03 3.60
N GLY A 79 4.14 -1.00 3.07
CA GLY A 79 3.88 -0.88 1.65
C GLY A 79 3.43 0.52 1.26
N ALA A 80 2.64 0.61 0.22
CA ALA A 80 2.20 1.88 -0.33
C ALA A 80 0.72 1.86 -0.71
N MET A 81 0.11 3.05 -0.69
CA MET A 81 -1.25 3.34 -1.14
C MET A 81 -1.19 4.39 -2.22
N THR A 82 -1.90 4.18 -3.30
CA THR A 82 -2.23 5.22 -4.29
C THR A 82 -3.74 5.35 -4.40
N CYS A 83 -4.22 6.55 -4.65
CA CYS A 83 -5.64 6.81 -4.89
C CYS A 83 -5.82 7.52 -6.23
N ARG A 84 -7.01 7.47 -6.77
CA ARG A 84 -7.36 8.34 -7.87
C ARG A 84 -7.39 9.79 -7.39
N SER A 85 -6.84 10.67 -8.18
CA SER A 85 -6.76 12.10 -7.87
C SER A 85 -8.10 12.81 -8.14
N GLY A 86 -8.16 14.11 -7.82
CA GLY A 86 -9.37 14.91 -8.02
C GLY A 86 -10.37 14.76 -6.88
N GLU A 87 -11.30 15.70 -6.78
CA GLU A 87 -12.24 15.80 -5.65
C GLU A 87 -13.12 14.54 -5.52
N HIS A 88 -13.56 14.00 -6.65
CA HIS A 88 -14.45 12.83 -6.74
C HIS A 88 -13.75 11.56 -7.24
N PHE A 89 -12.44 11.41 -7.04
CA PHE A 89 -11.66 10.25 -7.49
C PHE A 89 -11.74 9.98 -9.01
N THR A 90 -11.97 10.99 -9.82
CA THR A 90 -12.14 10.86 -11.29
C THR A 90 -10.84 11.04 -12.08
N GLY A 91 -9.77 11.49 -11.42
CA GLY A 91 -8.47 11.73 -12.05
C GLY A 91 -7.60 10.47 -12.15
N PRO A 92 -6.38 10.62 -12.69
CA PRO A 92 -5.40 9.55 -12.76
C PRO A 92 -4.91 9.11 -11.37
N TRP A 93 -4.22 7.97 -11.32
CA TRP A 93 -3.60 7.48 -10.10
C TRP A 93 -2.52 8.44 -9.59
N SER A 94 -2.55 8.73 -8.30
CA SER A 94 -1.70 9.72 -7.63
C SER A 94 -0.31 9.20 -7.29
N ALA A 95 0.57 10.08 -6.82
CA ALA A 95 1.79 9.70 -6.13
C ALA A 95 1.47 8.79 -4.93
N PRO A 96 2.25 7.72 -4.67
CA PRO A 96 1.94 6.75 -3.62
C PRO A 96 2.35 7.23 -2.23
N ALA A 97 1.49 7.09 -1.23
CA ALA A 97 1.82 7.31 0.17
C ALA A 97 2.24 6.01 0.86
N MET A 98 3.28 6.08 1.68
CA MET A 98 3.77 4.92 2.41
C MET A 98 2.84 4.57 3.57
N MET A 99 2.53 3.28 3.69
CA MET A 99 1.59 2.72 4.65
C MET A 99 2.22 1.56 5.42
N ARG A 100 1.63 1.22 6.57
CA ARG A 100 1.96 0.02 7.33
C ARG A 100 0.70 -0.69 7.82
N LEU A 101 0.74 -2.01 7.79
CA LEU A 101 -0.28 -2.91 8.31
C LEU A 101 0.23 -3.56 9.57
N GLU A 102 -0.56 -3.47 10.64
CA GLU A 102 -0.30 -4.08 11.94
C GLU A 102 -1.50 -4.94 12.31
N GLY A 103 -1.29 -6.21 12.63
CA GLY A 103 -2.35 -7.11 13.06
C GLY A 103 -1.96 -7.84 14.32
N GLY A 104 -2.92 -8.07 15.22
CA GLY A 104 -2.77 -8.93 16.37
C GLY A 104 -3.81 -10.06 16.30
N GLY A 105 -3.43 -11.27 16.68
CA GLY A 105 -4.36 -12.41 16.71
C GLY A 105 -3.87 -13.49 17.63
N ILE A 106 -4.82 -14.26 18.18
CA ILE A 106 -4.54 -15.50 18.90
C ILE A 106 -4.61 -16.63 17.87
N GLY A 107 -3.55 -17.37 17.68
CA GLY A 107 -3.56 -18.50 16.74
C GLY A 107 -2.23 -19.24 16.68
N PHE A 108 -2.34 -20.56 16.62
CA PHE A 108 -1.21 -21.45 16.39
C PHE A 108 -0.82 -21.42 14.90
N GLN A 109 0.18 -20.63 14.54
CA GLN A 109 0.88 -20.76 13.26
C GLN A 109 2.37 -20.85 13.52
N LEU A 110 2.88 -22.07 13.51
CA LEU A 110 4.31 -22.34 13.50
C LEU A 110 4.89 -21.98 12.13
N GLY A 111 5.74 -20.97 12.09
CA GLY A 111 6.51 -20.60 10.91
C GLY A 111 6.30 -19.17 10.45
N GLY A 112 7.40 -18.47 10.15
CA GLY A 112 7.39 -17.17 9.47
C GLY A 112 6.97 -17.35 8.02
N GLN A 113 5.77 -16.93 7.65
CA GLN A 113 5.32 -16.91 6.27
C GLN A 113 5.19 -15.47 5.81
N ALA A 114 5.88 -15.14 4.72
CA ALA A 114 5.70 -13.88 4.02
C ALA A 114 4.46 -13.97 3.13
N THR A 115 3.57 -12.99 3.24
CA THR A 115 2.35 -12.91 2.45
C THR A 115 2.21 -11.50 1.89
N ASP A 116 1.96 -11.39 0.60
CA ASP A 116 1.64 -10.11 -0.02
C ASP A 116 0.14 -9.84 0.11
N PHE A 117 -0.22 -8.60 0.42
CA PHE A 117 -1.62 -8.17 0.45
C PHE A 117 -1.88 -7.06 -0.56
N VAL A 118 -3.04 -7.14 -1.20
CA VAL A 118 -3.63 -6.03 -1.98
C VAL A 118 -4.99 -5.73 -1.40
N ILE A 119 -5.25 -4.43 -1.16
CA ILE A 119 -6.52 -3.94 -0.62
C ILE A 119 -7.07 -2.92 -1.63
N LEU A 120 -8.25 -3.17 -2.15
CA LEU A 120 -9.01 -2.20 -2.93
C LEU A 120 -9.94 -1.43 -2.00
N VAL A 121 -9.95 -0.12 -2.11
CA VAL A 121 -10.89 0.76 -1.41
C VAL A 121 -11.98 1.14 -2.39
N MET A 122 -13.21 0.72 -2.11
CA MET A 122 -14.30 0.66 -3.09
C MET A 122 -15.21 1.89 -3.10
N ASN A 123 -15.05 2.80 -2.15
CA ASN A 123 -15.90 3.99 -2.09
C ASN A 123 -15.21 5.14 -1.32
N PRO A 124 -15.72 6.40 -1.46
CA PRO A 124 -15.16 7.57 -0.79
C PRO A 124 -15.15 7.48 0.73
N ARG A 125 -16.09 6.75 1.33
CA ARG A 125 -16.16 6.58 2.79
C ARG A 125 -14.97 5.75 3.29
N GLY A 126 -14.66 4.63 2.64
CA GLY A 126 -13.47 3.83 2.91
C GLY A 126 -12.18 4.65 2.69
N ALA A 127 -12.12 5.44 1.61
CA ALA A 127 -10.99 6.33 1.35
C ALA A 127 -10.80 7.37 2.46
N LYS A 128 -11.86 8.04 2.90
CA LYS A 128 -11.82 8.98 4.03
C LYS A 128 -11.37 8.31 5.33
N ALA A 129 -11.81 7.06 5.58
CA ALA A 129 -11.39 6.31 6.76
C ALA A 129 -9.88 6.04 6.75
N ILE A 130 -9.32 5.58 5.62
CA ILE A 130 -7.89 5.27 5.46
C ILE A 130 -7.01 6.52 5.52
N LEU A 131 -7.50 7.64 5.05
CA LEU A 131 -6.76 8.92 5.08
C LEU A 131 -6.67 9.52 6.49
N LYS A 132 -7.39 8.99 7.47
CA LYS A 132 -7.12 9.23 8.89
C LYS A 132 -5.75 8.61 9.27
N SER A 133 -5.17 9.06 10.37
CA SER A 133 -3.86 8.58 10.80
C SER A 133 -3.80 7.06 11.08
N LYS A 134 -4.96 6.46 11.39
CA LYS A 134 -5.12 5.05 11.76
C LYS A 134 -6.54 4.60 11.46
N VAL A 135 -6.69 3.41 10.87
CA VAL A 135 -7.97 2.74 10.63
C VAL A 135 -7.90 1.28 11.08
N LYS A 136 -8.86 0.82 11.85
CA LYS A 136 -9.02 -0.59 12.22
C LYS A 136 -9.97 -1.24 11.23
N ILE A 137 -9.44 -2.17 10.46
CA ILE A 137 -10.19 -2.90 9.42
C ILE A 137 -11.29 -3.75 10.09
N GLY A 138 -12.50 -3.68 9.58
CA GLY A 138 -13.68 -4.34 10.13
C GLY A 138 -14.43 -3.54 11.21
N ALA A 139 -13.77 -2.57 11.86
CA ALA A 139 -14.41 -1.72 12.87
C ALA A 139 -14.63 -0.29 12.39
N ASP A 140 -13.58 0.36 11.83
CA ASP A 140 -13.65 1.73 11.33
C ASP A 140 -14.04 1.78 9.85
N ALA A 141 -13.78 0.71 9.10
CA ALA A 141 -14.16 0.53 7.72
C ALA A 141 -14.51 -0.94 7.46
N ALA A 142 -15.65 -1.19 6.84
CA ALA A 142 -16.12 -2.53 6.51
C ALA A 142 -15.24 -3.17 5.46
N ALA A 143 -14.77 -4.39 5.72
CA ALA A 143 -13.92 -5.13 4.80
C ALA A 143 -14.46 -6.53 4.54
N ALA A 144 -14.23 -7.02 3.32
CA ALA A 144 -14.57 -8.36 2.92
C ALA A 144 -13.41 -9.01 2.13
N ALA A 145 -13.40 -10.33 2.10
CA ALA A 145 -12.56 -11.08 1.17
C ALA A 145 -13.00 -10.77 -0.27
N GLY A 146 -12.04 -10.34 -1.11
CA GLY A 146 -12.34 -10.00 -2.49
C GLY A 146 -12.63 -11.24 -3.34
N PRO A 147 -13.60 -11.20 -4.27
CA PRO A 147 -13.81 -12.27 -5.23
C PRO A 147 -12.67 -12.32 -6.25
N LYS A 148 -12.36 -13.48 -6.80
CA LYS A 148 -11.30 -13.66 -7.79
C LYS A 148 -11.83 -14.21 -9.11
N GLY A 149 -11.11 -13.92 -10.20
CA GLY A 149 -11.42 -14.44 -11.51
C GLY A 149 -12.79 -13.96 -12.04
N ARG A 150 -13.46 -14.80 -12.81
CA ARG A 150 -14.76 -14.49 -13.43
C ARG A 150 -15.95 -14.58 -12.47
N ASP A 151 -15.74 -15.07 -11.25
CA ASP A 151 -16.80 -15.23 -10.25
C ASP A 151 -17.20 -13.91 -9.58
N ALA A 152 -16.64 -12.78 -10.00
CA ALA A 152 -17.01 -11.45 -9.53
C ALA A 152 -18.51 -11.13 -9.72
N ALA A 153 -19.14 -11.70 -10.74
CA ALA A 153 -20.58 -11.54 -10.99
C ALA A 153 -21.45 -12.20 -9.90
N ALA A 154 -20.90 -13.15 -9.13
CA ALA A 154 -21.55 -13.83 -8.01
C ALA A 154 -21.17 -13.23 -6.65
N ALA A 155 -20.61 -12.01 -6.64
CA ALA A 155 -20.25 -11.33 -5.40
C ALA A 155 -21.46 -11.24 -4.48
N SER A 156 -21.32 -11.76 -3.25
CA SER A 156 -22.35 -11.68 -2.22
C SER A 156 -22.66 -10.22 -1.87
N ASP A 157 -23.85 -9.97 -1.32
CA ASP A 157 -24.26 -8.65 -0.83
C ASP A 157 -23.23 -8.04 0.13
N VAL A 158 -22.48 -8.86 0.87
CA VAL A 158 -21.41 -8.44 1.76
C VAL A 158 -20.26 -7.81 0.98
N THR A 159 -19.84 -8.43 -0.13
CA THR A 159 -18.78 -7.91 -1.00
C THR A 159 -19.19 -6.59 -1.66
N MET A 160 -20.44 -6.49 -2.08
CA MET A 160 -20.97 -5.26 -2.71
C MET A 160 -21.11 -4.08 -1.75
N ARG A 161 -21.21 -4.35 -0.43
CA ARG A 161 -21.32 -3.31 0.61
C ARG A 161 -20.00 -3.03 1.31
N ALA A 162 -18.96 -3.80 1.03
CA ALA A 162 -17.67 -3.61 1.66
C ALA A 162 -17.01 -2.29 1.20
N GLU A 163 -16.44 -1.57 2.14
CA GLU A 163 -15.63 -0.39 1.86
C GLU A 163 -14.23 -0.78 1.38
N MET A 164 -13.80 -1.99 1.73
CA MET A 164 -12.51 -2.56 1.35
C MET A 164 -12.66 -4.00 0.89
N LEU A 165 -12.05 -4.35 -0.24
CA LEU A 165 -11.88 -5.73 -0.69
C LEU A 165 -10.42 -6.14 -0.52
N THR A 166 -10.18 -7.26 0.15
CA THR A 166 -8.84 -7.66 0.54
C THR A 166 -8.42 -8.98 -0.09
N TYR A 167 -7.19 -9.02 -0.57
CA TYR A 167 -6.60 -10.14 -1.27
C TYR A 167 -5.24 -10.47 -0.69
N SER A 168 -4.84 -11.74 -0.77
CA SER A 168 -3.50 -12.18 -0.42
C SER A 168 -2.89 -13.08 -1.48
N ARG A 169 -1.56 -13.01 -1.56
CA ARG A 169 -0.75 -13.96 -2.32
C ARG A 169 0.32 -14.55 -1.41
N SER A 170 0.37 -15.86 -1.32
CA SER A 170 1.36 -16.58 -0.55
C SER A 170 1.73 -17.88 -1.24
N ARG A 171 3.05 -18.14 -1.43
CA ARG A 171 3.57 -19.36 -2.08
C ARG A 171 2.89 -19.66 -3.44
N GLY A 172 2.62 -18.64 -4.25
CA GLY A 172 1.97 -18.77 -5.56
C GLY A 172 0.44 -18.95 -5.51
N LEU A 173 -0.17 -19.05 -4.33
CA LEU A 173 -1.62 -19.08 -4.16
C LEU A 173 -2.17 -17.67 -4.00
N PHE A 174 -3.13 -17.31 -4.81
CA PHE A 174 -3.87 -16.05 -4.73
C PHE A 174 -5.31 -16.28 -4.27
N ALA A 175 -5.78 -15.51 -3.30
CA ALA A 175 -7.14 -15.63 -2.77
C ALA A 175 -7.61 -14.30 -2.13
N GLY A 176 -8.94 -14.11 -2.12
CA GLY A 176 -9.55 -13.14 -1.21
C GLY A 176 -9.43 -13.61 0.24
N VAL A 177 -9.14 -12.68 1.13
CA VAL A 177 -8.92 -12.98 2.56
C VAL A 177 -9.56 -11.90 3.43
N SER A 178 -9.88 -12.23 4.69
CA SER A 178 -10.28 -11.21 5.67
C SER A 178 -9.05 -10.67 6.40
N LEU A 179 -8.96 -9.34 6.49
CA LEU A 179 -7.98 -8.61 7.30
C LEU A 179 -8.62 -7.96 8.54
N GLU A 180 -9.82 -8.37 8.91
CA GLU A 180 -10.51 -7.84 10.09
C GLU A 180 -9.67 -7.93 11.35
N GLY A 181 -9.73 -6.88 12.16
CA GLY A 181 -8.92 -6.75 13.36
C GLY A 181 -7.52 -6.18 13.12
N SER A 182 -7.04 -6.17 11.88
CA SER A 182 -5.79 -5.50 11.52
C SER A 182 -5.96 -3.99 11.50
N THR A 183 -4.86 -3.30 11.72
CA THR A 183 -4.79 -1.83 11.70
C THR A 183 -3.94 -1.36 10.54
N LEU A 184 -4.49 -0.49 9.70
CA LEU A 184 -3.76 0.20 8.66
C LEU A 184 -3.42 1.61 9.12
N ARG A 185 -2.17 2.03 8.92
CA ARG A 185 -1.67 3.34 9.37
C ARG A 185 -0.80 3.98 8.30
N GLN A 186 -0.79 5.31 8.28
CA GLN A 186 0.20 6.07 7.52
C GLN A 186 1.60 5.85 8.12
N ASP A 187 2.60 5.64 7.26
CA ASP A 187 4.01 5.60 7.65
C ASP A 187 4.67 6.96 7.38
N ASN A 188 4.37 7.95 8.25
CA ASN A 188 4.82 9.32 8.07
C ASN A 188 6.34 9.44 7.97
N GLY A 189 7.10 8.64 8.74
CA GLY A 189 8.55 8.63 8.66
C GLY A 189 9.08 8.13 7.31
N ALA A 190 8.40 7.14 6.70
CA ALA A 190 8.73 6.68 5.36
C ALA A 190 8.33 7.72 4.28
N ASN A 191 7.17 8.39 4.45
CA ASN A 191 6.77 9.49 3.56
C ASN A 191 7.77 10.64 3.61
N GLU A 192 8.22 11.04 4.80
CA GLU A 192 9.21 12.11 4.98
C GLU A 192 10.53 11.78 4.30
N LYS A 193 11.02 10.54 4.43
CA LYS A 193 12.25 10.07 3.76
C LYS A 193 12.09 10.07 2.24
N LEU A 194 10.96 9.54 1.74
CA LEU A 194 10.71 9.41 0.31
C LEU A 194 10.51 10.78 -0.39
N TYR A 195 9.78 11.70 0.26
CA TYR A 195 9.38 12.98 -0.33
C TYR A 195 10.14 14.18 0.21
N LYS A 196 11.10 13.97 1.14
CA LYS A 196 11.89 15.03 1.76
C LYS A 196 11.03 16.12 2.41
N GLY A 197 9.86 15.75 2.95
CA GLY A 197 8.95 16.70 3.58
C GLY A 197 7.93 16.00 4.48
N ASN A 198 7.48 16.71 5.50
CA ASN A 198 6.45 16.21 6.43
C ASN A 198 5.05 16.33 5.80
N LEU A 199 4.71 15.35 4.97
CA LEU A 199 3.45 15.28 4.24
C LEU A 199 2.56 14.17 4.77
N THR A 200 1.27 14.47 4.91
CA THR A 200 0.25 13.46 5.20
C THR A 200 -0.08 12.64 3.96
N ALA A 201 -0.58 11.43 4.14
CA ALA A 201 -1.04 10.62 3.01
C ALA A 201 -2.09 11.35 2.17
N GLU A 202 -3.01 12.11 2.81
CA GLU A 202 -4.00 12.90 2.10
C GLU A 202 -3.37 13.96 1.18
N GLN A 203 -2.34 14.66 1.65
CA GLN A 203 -1.63 15.64 0.83
C GLN A 203 -0.95 14.98 -0.37
N ILE A 204 -0.38 13.79 -0.18
CA ILE A 204 0.29 13.02 -1.23
C ILE A 204 -0.73 12.51 -2.25
N VAL A 205 -1.74 11.74 -1.81
CA VAL A 205 -2.61 10.99 -2.73
C VAL A 205 -3.82 11.78 -3.24
N ARG A 206 -4.22 12.87 -2.57
CA ARG A 206 -5.43 13.64 -2.94
C ARG A 206 -5.13 15.04 -3.42
N LYS A 207 -4.19 15.73 -2.78
CA LYS A 207 -3.92 17.14 -3.08
C LYS A 207 -2.82 17.35 -4.11
N GLY A 208 -2.18 16.27 -4.60
CA GLY A 208 -1.13 16.36 -5.61
C GLY A 208 0.10 17.16 -5.13
N ALA A 209 0.37 17.13 -3.83
CA ALA A 209 1.46 17.91 -3.23
C ALA A 209 2.85 17.51 -3.74
N VAL A 210 2.98 16.33 -4.31
CA VAL A 210 4.25 15.77 -4.82
C VAL A 210 4.07 15.05 -6.14
N ALA A 211 5.14 15.01 -6.93
CA ALA A 211 5.21 14.17 -8.12
C ALA A 211 5.43 12.69 -7.75
N VAL A 212 5.08 11.78 -8.66
CA VAL A 212 5.38 10.36 -8.53
C VAL A 212 6.91 10.18 -8.52
N PRO A 213 7.49 9.58 -7.46
CA PRO A 213 8.93 9.35 -7.39
C PRO A 213 9.35 8.28 -8.41
N PRO A 214 10.63 8.24 -8.81
CA PRO A 214 11.13 7.25 -9.78
C PRO A 214 10.74 5.81 -9.43
N SER A 215 10.88 5.41 -8.17
CA SER A 215 10.51 4.08 -7.66
C SER A 215 9.00 3.79 -7.69
N GLY A 216 8.15 4.80 -7.83
CA GLY A 216 6.69 4.62 -7.94
C GLY A 216 6.17 4.62 -9.39
N GLN A 217 7.00 5.00 -10.36
CA GLN A 217 6.55 5.22 -11.72
C GLN A 217 6.00 3.95 -12.38
N GLU A 218 6.65 2.80 -12.18
CA GLU A 218 6.19 1.52 -12.75
C GLU A 218 4.80 1.15 -12.21
N MET A 219 4.59 1.25 -10.89
CA MET A 219 3.29 0.98 -10.25
C MET A 219 2.18 1.88 -10.82
N ILE A 220 2.43 3.17 -10.90
CA ILE A 220 1.43 4.15 -11.36
C ILE A 220 1.17 4.02 -12.86
N ALA A 221 2.20 3.83 -13.69
CA ALA A 221 2.05 3.59 -15.12
C ALA A 221 1.26 2.30 -15.40
N PHE A 222 1.51 1.25 -14.63
CA PHE A 222 0.80 -0.01 -14.73
C PHE A 222 -0.68 0.12 -14.35
N LEU A 223 -0.99 0.81 -13.24
CA LEU A 223 -2.38 1.10 -12.85
C LEU A 223 -3.10 1.97 -13.88
N ASN A 224 -2.47 3.01 -14.40
CA ASN A 224 -3.06 3.85 -15.45
C ASN A 224 -3.33 3.07 -16.74
N LYS A 225 -2.52 2.05 -17.04
CA LYS A 225 -2.73 1.16 -18.20
C LYS A 225 -3.86 0.16 -17.96
N LYS A 226 -3.92 -0.48 -16.78
CA LYS A 226 -4.90 -1.53 -16.45
C LYS A 226 -6.27 -0.97 -16.09
N SER A 227 -6.32 0.19 -15.45
CA SER A 227 -7.53 0.86 -14.95
C SER A 227 -7.40 2.38 -15.14
N PRO A 228 -7.57 2.86 -16.39
CA PRO A 228 -7.35 4.27 -16.73
C PRO A 228 -8.44 5.21 -16.23
N LYS A 229 -9.66 4.69 -15.98
CA LYS A 229 -10.83 5.48 -15.55
C LYS A 229 -11.43 4.89 -14.29
N ASN A 230 -11.99 5.75 -13.44
CA ASN A 230 -12.83 5.32 -12.34
C ASN A 230 -14.25 5.03 -12.84
N LEU A 231 -14.72 3.80 -12.65
CA LEU A 231 -16.07 3.36 -12.98
C LEU A 231 -16.88 3.06 -11.71
N SER A 232 -16.54 3.68 -10.57
CA SER A 232 -17.34 3.59 -9.34
C SER A 232 -18.75 4.12 -9.58
N ASP A 233 -19.69 3.80 -8.68
CA ASP A 233 -21.08 4.25 -8.78
C ASP A 233 -21.13 5.76 -9.06
N PRO A 234 -21.93 6.23 -10.04
CA PRO A 234 -22.10 7.66 -10.34
C PRO A 234 -22.47 8.50 -9.13
N ASN A 235 -23.05 7.91 -8.09
CA ASN A 235 -23.32 8.61 -6.84
C ASN A 235 -22.04 8.83 -6.00
N SER A 236 -21.04 7.99 -6.11
CA SER A 236 -19.72 8.21 -5.51
C SER A 236 -18.93 9.31 -6.22
N LEU A 237 -19.31 9.66 -7.43
CA LEU A 237 -18.71 10.73 -8.22
C LEU A 237 -19.31 12.12 -7.89
N LYS A 238 -20.36 12.17 -7.07
CA LYS A 238 -21.07 13.42 -6.71
C LYS A 238 -20.71 13.94 -5.32
N GLU A 239 -20.00 13.15 -4.50
CA GLU A 239 -19.54 13.53 -3.15
C GLU A 239 -18.10 14.03 -3.15
#